data_b2d3dc61290bd06c83ebcbe80c36cb85
#
_entry.id   b2d3dc61290bd06c83ebcbe80c36cb85
#
_cell.length_a   1.000
_cell.length_b   1.000
_cell.length_c   1.000
_cell.angle_alpha   90.00
_cell.angle_beta   90.00
_cell.angle_gamma   90.00
#
_symmetry.space_group_name_H-M   'P 1'
#
loop_
_entity.id
_entity.type
_entity.pdbx_description
1 polymer ?
#
loop_
_entity_poly.entity_id
_entity_poly.type
_entity_poly.pdbx_seq_one_letter_code
_entity_poly.pdbx_strand_id
1 'polypeptide(L)'
;LPLIMGMEGGRLSKRTGATAISDYRLMGYLPQALVNYLLLLSWSPGENRELIDIEEAVKLFDLASVNKTAATFDLKKLGWVNNQYLKNEDSEKLMDQIIPMLIEKNLISQDNFDRNYILSLVKLFQPRLSLVNDFVDWADFFFLDDVNLDPRAQEKYLKQDFSKEFSLFIERLEGLKSFNIVSIEESFRSLVSQLG
;
A
#
# COMPACT_ATOMS: atom_id res chain seq x y z
N LEU A 1 26.61 5.13 19.25
CA LEU A 1 25.39 5.25 18.44
C LEU A 1 24.43 6.20 19.13
N PRO A 2 23.66 7.01 18.39
CA PRO A 2 22.68 7.92 18.97
C PRO A 2 21.55 7.17 19.66
N LEU A 3 20.88 7.86 20.57
CA LEU A 3 19.67 7.35 21.19
C LEU A 3 18.50 7.53 20.21
N ILE A 4 17.66 6.51 20.09
CA ILE A 4 16.44 6.58 19.27
C ILE A 4 15.26 6.94 20.17
N MET A 5 14.58 8.04 19.83
CA MET A 5 13.44 8.61 20.55
C MET A 5 12.15 8.29 19.81
N GLY A 6 11.05 8.14 20.54
CA GLY A 6 9.72 8.10 19.97
C GLY A 6 9.19 9.49 19.61
N MET A 7 8.15 9.57 18.78
CA MET A 7 7.52 10.83 18.35
C MET A 7 6.94 11.68 19.50
N GLU A 8 6.47 11.03 20.56
CA GLU A 8 5.88 11.70 21.74
C GLU A 8 6.94 12.14 22.77
N GLY A 9 8.21 12.01 22.41
CA GLY A 9 9.32 12.18 23.34
C GLY A 9 9.57 10.92 24.17
N GLY A 10 10.73 10.86 24.80
CA GLY A 10 11.16 9.68 25.52
C GLY A 10 11.82 8.63 24.63
N ARG A 11 12.49 7.68 25.27
CA ARG A 11 13.23 6.62 24.57
C ARG A 11 12.26 5.64 23.91
N LEU A 12 12.54 5.25 22.66
CA LEU A 12 11.79 4.19 22.00
C LEU A 12 11.81 2.90 22.86
N SER A 13 10.64 2.35 23.13
CA SER A 13 10.49 1.19 24.00
C SER A 13 9.36 0.27 23.53
N LYS A 14 9.35 -0.97 24.01
CA LYS A 14 8.28 -1.94 23.73
C LYS A 14 6.86 -1.45 24.10
N ARG A 15 6.76 -0.46 24.97
CA ARG A 15 5.47 0.13 25.38
C ARG A 15 4.95 1.21 24.43
N THR A 16 5.81 1.71 23.53
CA THR A 16 5.49 2.81 22.60
C THR A 16 5.25 2.35 21.16
N GLY A 17 5.10 1.04 20.92
CA GLY A 17 4.82 0.47 19.62
C GLY A 17 5.78 -0.65 19.21
N ALA A 18 5.77 -1.01 17.94
CA ALA A 18 6.64 -2.03 17.37
C ALA A 18 8.12 -1.66 17.59
N THR A 19 8.89 -2.56 18.17
CA THR A 19 10.31 -2.36 18.48
C THR A 19 11.19 -3.53 18.08
N ALA A 20 10.60 -4.70 17.85
CA ALA A 20 11.29 -5.84 17.28
C ALA A 20 11.19 -5.80 15.74
N ILE A 21 12.23 -6.24 15.06
CA ILE A 21 12.24 -6.34 13.58
C ILE A 21 11.11 -7.24 13.08
N SER A 22 10.78 -8.29 13.85
CA SER A 22 9.63 -9.17 13.57
C SER A 22 8.30 -8.43 13.47
N ASP A 23 8.11 -7.39 14.29
CA ASP A 23 6.86 -6.63 14.32
C ASP A 23 6.69 -5.86 13.00
N TYR A 24 7.75 -5.24 12.50
CA TYR A 24 7.73 -4.52 11.21
C TYR A 24 7.48 -5.47 10.05
N ARG A 25 8.05 -6.67 10.09
CA ARG A 25 7.76 -7.73 9.10
C ARG A 25 6.27 -8.09 9.10
N LEU A 26 5.68 -8.31 10.28
CA LEU A 26 4.24 -8.64 10.42
C LEU A 26 3.34 -7.49 9.97
N MET A 27 3.80 -6.24 10.08
CA MET A 27 3.10 -5.05 9.56
C MET A 27 3.19 -4.92 8.03
N GLY A 28 4.05 -5.68 7.37
CA GLY A 28 4.22 -5.61 5.91
C GLY A 28 5.27 -4.61 5.42
N TYR A 29 6.25 -4.26 6.27
CA TYR A 29 7.42 -3.51 5.82
C TYR A 29 8.41 -4.40 5.09
N LEU A 30 8.97 -3.92 3.98
CA LEU A 30 10.04 -4.59 3.25
C LEU A 30 11.36 -4.47 4.02
N PRO A 31 12.18 -5.55 4.07
CA PRO A 31 13.45 -5.54 4.80
C PRO A 31 14.40 -4.43 4.33
N GLN A 32 14.51 -4.24 3.00
CA GLN A 32 15.36 -3.21 2.40
C GLN A 32 14.92 -1.80 2.77
N ALA A 33 13.61 -1.55 2.84
CA ALA A 33 13.05 -0.26 3.26
C ALA A 33 13.36 0.04 4.73
N LEU A 34 13.22 -0.98 5.59
CA LEU A 34 13.54 -0.85 7.01
C LEU A 34 15.03 -0.57 7.22
N VAL A 35 15.93 -1.29 6.52
CA VAL A 35 17.38 -1.06 6.59
C VAL A 35 17.71 0.36 6.13
N ASN A 36 17.20 0.79 4.99
CA ASN A 36 17.40 2.17 4.49
C ASN A 36 16.96 3.20 5.54
N TYR A 37 15.76 3.05 6.08
CA TYR A 37 15.24 3.98 7.08
C TYR A 37 16.09 4.02 8.36
N LEU A 38 16.53 2.86 8.85
CA LEU A 38 17.40 2.78 10.03
C LEU A 38 18.76 3.45 9.81
N LEU A 39 19.31 3.36 8.60
CA LEU A 39 20.52 4.10 8.24
C LEU A 39 20.31 5.61 8.35
N LEU A 40 19.20 6.11 7.82
CA LEU A 40 18.88 7.55 7.82
C LEU A 40 18.65 8.14 9.20
N LEU A 41 18.40 7.33 10.23
CA LEU A 41 18.28 7.84 11.61
C LEU A 41 19.54 8.50 12.14
N SER A 42 20.71 8.05 11.67
CA SER A 42 21.98 8.55 12.18
C SER A 42 23.04 8.78 11.12
N TRP A 43 22.78 8.46 9.89
CA TRP A 43 23.74 8.61 8.78
C TRP A 43 22.99 9.08 7.53
N SER A 44 23.70 9.75 6.63
CA SER A 44 23.18 10.20 5.34
C SER A 44 24.21 9.94 4.25
N PRO A 45 23.76 9.46 3.07
CA PRO A 45 24.65 9.32 1.90
C PRO A 45 25.09 10.65 1.29
N GLY A 46 24.58 11.78 1.82
CA GLY A 46 24.80 13.12 1.26
C GLY A 46 23.73 13.54 0.25
N GLU A 47 23.83 14.79 -0.25
CA GLU A 47 22.98 15.34 -1.32
C GLU A 47 21.45 15.29 -1.03
N ASN A 48 21.05 15.23 0.25
CA ASN A 48 19.66 15.08 0.69
C ASN A 48 18.96 13.82 0.15
N ARG A 49 19.73 12.78 -0.21
CA ARG A 49 19.16 11.51 -0.66
C ARG A 49 18.56 10.76 0.53
N GLU A 50 17.35 10.26 0.34
CA GLU A 50 16.61 9.50 1.35
C GLU A 50 16.43 8.02 0.94
N LEU A 51 16.72 7.68 -0.29
CA LEU A 51 16.70 6.31 -0.80
C LEU A 51 18.12 5.91 -1.19
N ILE A 52 18.56 4.78 -0.67
CA ILE A 52 19.87 4.23 -0.97
C ILE A 52 19.81 2.70 -1.03
N ASP A 53 20.38 2.14 -2.08
CA ASP A 53 20.58 0.70 -2.18
C ASP A 53 21.58 0.21 -1.13
N ILE A 54 21.37 -1.01 -0.62
CA ILE A 54 22.23 -1.58 0.44
C ILE A 54 23.66 -1.77 -0.02
N GLU A 55 23.87 -2.12 -1.29
CA GLU A 55 25.22 -2.31 -1.83
C GLU A 55 25.96 -0.97 -1.97
N GLU A 56 25.23 0.09 -2.32
CA GLU A 56 25.77 1.45 -2.33
C GLU A 56 26.03 1.94 -0.91
N ALA A 57 25.09 1.70 0.01
CA ALA A 57 25.24 2.07 1.42
C ALA A 57 26.50 1.45 2.04
N VAL A 58 26.77 0.17 1.77
CA VAL A 58 27.99 -0.53 2.24
C VAL A 58 29.27 0.14 1.74
N LYS A 59 29.28 0.68 0.52
CA LYS A 59 30.46 1.36 -0.07
C LYS A 59 30.67 2.77 0.50
N LEU A 60 29.57 3.47 0.82
CA LEU A 60 29.61 4.88 1.25
C LEU A 60 29.63 5.04 2.77
N PHE A 61 29.22 4.00 3.52
CA PHE A 61 29.09 4.10 4.96
C PHE A 61 30.44 4.32 5.65
N ASP A 62 30.50 5.40 6.44
CA ASP A 62 31.65 5.69 7.29
C ASP A 62 31.17 5.99 8.72
N LEU A 63 31.76 5.30 9.69
CA LEU A 63 31.47 5.50 11.12
C LEU A 63 31.78 6.93 11.61
N ALA A 64 32.75 7.62 10.98
CA ALA A 64 33.07 9.00 11.33
C ALA A 64 31.95 9.97 10.97
N SER A 65 31.14 9.66 9.96
CA SER A 65 30.02 10.46 9.48
C SER A 65 28.68 10.17 10.20
N VAL A 66 28.66 9.21 11.14
CA VAL A 66 27.48 8.91 11.92
C VAL A 66 27.17 10.05 12.89
N ASN A 67 25.97 10.61 12.79
CA ASN A 67 25.50 11.67 13.67
C ASN A 67 25.38 11.16 15.12
N LYS A 68 25.83 11.97 16.07
CA LYS A 68 25.82 11.63 17.50
C LYS A 68 24.57 12.15 18.24
N THR A 69 23.77 12.99 17.59
CA THR A 69 22.52 13.51 18.17
C THR A 69 21.44 12.45 18.20
N ALA A 70 20.53 12.54 19.18
CA ALA A 70 19.37 11.66 19.24
C ALA A 70 18.52 11.80 17.97
N ALA A 71 18.08 10.65 17.40
CA ALA A 71 17.22 10.60 16.24
C ALA A 71 15.79 10.25 16.67
N THR A 72 14.79 10.84 16.02
CA THR A 72 13.38 10.53 16.27
C THR A 72 12.91 9.47 15.27
N PHE A 73 12.30 8.41 15.78
CA PHE A 73 11.70 7.36 14.96
C PHE A 73 10.32 7.81 14.49
N ASP A 74 10.18 8.06 13.19
CA ASP A 74 8.95 8.52 12.54
C ASP A 74 8.38 7.41 11.66
N LEU A 75 7.25 6.82 12.09
CA LEU A 75 6.53 5.78 11.35
C LEU A 75 5.97 6.28 10.01
N LYS A 76 5.61 7.57 9.90
CA LYS A 76 5.12 8.13 8.64
C LYS A 76 6.24 8.17 7.61
N LYS A 77 7.44 8.59 8.03
CA LYS A 77 8.62 8.58 7.18
C LYS A 77 9.02 7.17 6.78
N LEU A 78 8.98 6.21 7.72
CA LEU A 78 9.23 4.79 7.41
C LEU A 78 8.20 4.27 6.39
N GLY A 79 6.91 4.57 6.56
CA GLY A 79 5.86 4.22 5.60
C GLY A 79 6.10 4.81 4.21
N TRP A 80 6.54 6.07 4.14
CA TRP A 80 6.91 6.69 2.87
C TRP A 80 8.12 6.00 2.22
N VAL A 81 9.18 5.71 2.97
CA VAL A 81 10.34 4.95 2.46
C VAL A 81 9.87 3.60 1.93
N ASN A 82 9.05 2.87 2.71
CA ASN A 82 8.54 1.57 2.29
C ASN A 82 7.72 1.64 0.99
N ASN A 83 6.87 2.66 0.84
CA ASN A 83 6.13 2.89 -0.41
C ASN A 83 7.07 3.07 -1.61
N GLN A 84 8.19 3.79 -1.46
CA GLN A 84 9.15 3.96 -2.55
C GLN A 84 9.80 2.63 -2.97
N TYR A 85 10.08 1.75 -2.01
CA TYR A 85 10.59 0.40 -2.29
C TYR A 85 9.50 -0.49 -2.90
N LEU A 86 8.26 -0.46 -2.37
CA LEU A 86 7.13 -1.21 -2.91
C LEU A 86 6.86 -0.87 -4.38
N LYS A 87 6.91 0.41 -4.76
CA LYS A 87 6.73 0.85 -6.16
C LYS A 87 7.71 0.21 -7.14
N ASN A 88 8.92 -0.09 -6.69
CA ASN A 88 10.00 -0.61 -7.51
C ASN A 88 10.22 -2.13 -7.33
N GLU A 89 9.47 -2.77 -6.41
CA GLU A 89 9.58 -4.21 -6.19
C GLU A 89 8.93 -4.97 -7.36
N ASP A 90 9.38 -6.19 -7.58
CA ASP A 90 8.79 -7.10 -8.54
C ASP A 90 7.35 -7.46 -8.12
N SER A 91 6.38 -7.21 -9.01
CA SER A 91 4.96 -7.44 -8.72
C SER A 91 4.65 -8.93 -8.46
N GLU A 92 5.40 -9.86 -9.06
CA GLU A 92 5.21 -11.30 -8.82
C GLU A 92 5.71 -11.68 -7.43
N LYS A 93 6.85 -11.12 -7.00
CA LYS A 93 7.34 -11.32 -5.62
C LYS A 93 6.39 -10.74 -4.58
N LEU A 94 5.78 -9.59 -4.86
CA LEU A 94 4.75 -9.02 -3.98
C LEU A 94 3.51 -9.91 -3.95
N MET A 95 3.07 -10.40 -5.09
CA MET A 95 1.94 -11.32 -5.19
C MET A 95 2.19 -12.60 -4.37
N ASP A 96 3.39 -13.16 -4.42
CA ASP A 96 3.74 -14.35 -3.63
C ASP A 96 3.69 -14.09 -2.11
N GLN A 97 3.92 -12.86 -1.66
CA GLN A 97 3.72 -12.46 -0.27
C GLN A 97 2.24 -12.23 0.07
N ILE A 98 1.46 -11.72 -0.87
CA ILE A 98 0.05 -11.36 -0.69
C ILE A 98 -0.86 -12.59 -0.71
N ILE A 99 -0.61 -13.58 -1.57
CA ILE A 99 -1.45 -14.79 -1.69
C ILE A 99 -1.70 -15.48 -0.33
N PRO A 100 -0.70 -15.75 0.53
CA PRO A 100 -0.94 -16.33 1.84
C PRO A 100 -1.89 -15.48 2.71
N MET A 101 -1.80 -14.16 2.63
CA MET A 101 -2.66 -13.25 3.39
C MET A 101 -4.12 -13.30 2.91
N LEU A 102 -4.34 -13.39 1.58
CA LEU A 102 -5.67 -13.55 1.00
C LEU A 102 -6.30 -14.87 1.41
N ILE A 103 -5.52 -15.94 1.47
CA ILE A 103 -5.97 -17.27 1.95
C ILE A 103 -6.33 -17.20 3.44
N GLU A 104 -5.48 -16.60 4.27
CA GLU A 104 -5.73 -16.43 5.71
C GLU A 104 -7.02 -15.64 6.00
N LYS A 105 -7.31 -14.64 5.17
CA LYS A 105 -8.54 -13.84 5.24
C LYS A 105 -9.76 -14.53 4.59
N ASN A 106 -9.60 -15.75 4.05
CA ASN A 106 -10.64 -16.48 3.30
C ASN A 106 -11.18 -15.72 2.08
N LEU A 107 -10.38 -14.86 1.48
CA LEU A 107 -10.74 -14.12 0.25
C LEU A 107 -10.52 -14.96 -1.00
N ILE A 108 -9.60 -15.93 -0.94
CA ILE A 108 -9.36 -16.91 -1.99
C ILE A 108 -9.20 -18.30 -1.39
N SER A 109 -9.50 -19.35 -2.18
CA SER A 109 -9.24 -20.74 -1.79
C SER A 109 -7.79 -21.11 -2.10
N GLN A 110 -7.16 -21.95 -1.24
CA GLN A 110 -5.78 -22.42 -1.42
C GLN A 110 -5.57 -23.14 -2.76
N ASP A 111 -6.57 -23.90 -3.21
CA ASP A 111 -6.46 -24.77 -4.37
C ASP A 111 -7.07 -24.19 -5.65
N ASN A 112 -7.76 -23.04 -5.56
CA ASN A 112 -8.47 -22.46 -6.68
C ASN A 112 -8.47 -20.95 -6.64
N PHE A 113 -7.52 -20.34 -7.37
CA PHE A 113 -7.48 -18.89 -7.62
C PHE A 113 -6.77 -18.57 -8.96
N ASP A 114 -7.12 -17.46 -9.56
CA ASP A 114 -6.48 -16.98 -10.78
C ASP A 114 -5.28 -16.09 -10.44
N ARG A 115 -4.05 -16.61 -10.63
CA ARG A 115 -2.81 -15.85 -10.41
C ARG A 115 -2.71 -14.60 -11.29
N ASN A 116 -3.20 -14.65 -12.53
CA ASN A 116 -3.13 -13.51 -13.44
C ASN A 116 -4.05 -12.39 -12.98
N TYR A 117 -5.22 -12.75 -12.47
CA TYR A 117 -6.15 -11.80 -11.87
C TYR A 117 -5.53 -11.13 -10.65
N ILE A 118 -4.97 -11.89 -9.70
CA ILE A 118 -4.30 -11.33 -8.52
C ILE A 118 -3.13 -10.45 -8.93
N LEU A 119 -2.30 -10.87 -9.89
CA LEU A 119 -1.17 -10.08 -10.38
C LEU A 119 -1.63 -8.74 -10.97
N SER A 120 -2.75 -8.73 -11.69
CA SER A 120 -3.33 -7.50 -12.24
C SER A 120 -3.76 -6.53 -11.13
N LEU A 121 -4.36 -7.04 -10.06
CA LEU A 121 -4.73 -6.25 -8.89
C LEU A 121 -3.49 -5.74 -8.13
N VAL A 122 -2.49 -6.60 -7.94
CA VAL A 122 -1.22 -6.18 -7.33
C VAL A 122 -0.61 -5.01 -8.09
N LYS A 123 -0.50 -5.09 -9.42
CA LYS A 123 -0.01 -3.99 -10.27
C LYS A 123 -0.85 -2.72 -10.16
N LEU A 124 -2.17 -2.86 -9.99
CA LEU A 124 -3.10 -1.73 -9.84
C LEU A 124 -2.87 -0.98 -8.52
N PHE A 125 -2.67 -1.71 -7.41
CA PHE A 125 -2.55 -1.14 -6.07
C PHE A 125 -1.11 -0.80 -5.67
N GLN A 126 -0.12 -1.53 -6.17
CA GLN A 126 1.29 -1.42 -5.81
C GLN A 126 1.82 0.03 -5.72
N PRO A 127 1.50 0.96 -6.66
CA PRO A 127 1.99 2.33 -6.57
C PRO A 127 1.48 3.12 -5.35
N ARG A 128 0.40 2.65 -4.73
CA ARG A 128 -0.30 3.34 -3.63
C ARG A 128 -0.05 2.70 -2.27
N LEU A 129 0.44 1.44 -2.23
CA LEU A 129 0.65 0.69 -0.99
C LEU A 129 1.73 1.38 -0.14
N SER A 130 1.46 1.57 1.15
CA SER A 130 2.47 1.92 2.15
C SER A 130 3.04 0.68 2.82
N LEU A 131 2.23 -0.35 2.99
CA LEU A 131 2.57 -1.66 3.55
C LEU A 131 2.06 -2.74 2.61
N VAL A 132 2.71 -3.91 2.60
CA VAL A 132 2.19 -5.07 1.83
C VAL A 132 0.79 -5.46 2.31
N ASN A 133 0.55 -5.36 3.61
CA ASN A 133 -0.74 -5.71 4.24
C ASN A 133 -1.89 -4.81 3.77
N ASP A 134 -1.62 -3.55 3.38
CA ASP A 134 -2.64 -2.62 2.90
C ASP A 134 -3.40 -3.18 1.69
N PHE A 135 -2.74 -4.04 0.89
CA PHE A 135 -3.37 -4.65 -0.29
C PHE A 135 -4.63 -5.43 0.08
N VAL A 136 -4.57 -6.22 1.15
CA VAL A 136 -5.68 -7.08 1.55
C VAL A 136 -6.90 -6.25 1.96
N ASP A 137 -6.66 -5.18 2.72
CA ASP A 137 -7.72 -4.31 3.22
C ASP A 137 -8.31 -3.41 2.12
N TRP A 138 -7.53 -3.09 1.08
CA TRP A 138 -7.97 -2.22 -0.01
C TRP A 138 -8.55 -2.96 -1.21
N ALA A 139 -8.21 -4.24 -1.37
CA ALA A 139 -8.61 -5.05 -2.53
C ALA A 139 -9.63 -6.15 -2.18
N ASP A 140 -10.08 -6.25 -0.94
CA ASP A 140 -10.99 -7.30 -0.48
C ASP A 140 -12.27 -7.39 -1.32
N PHE A 141 -12.85 -6.24 -1.69
CA PHE A 141 -14.06 -6.17 -2.50
C PHE A 141 -13.94 -6.75 -3.92
N PHE A 142 -12.70 -6.96 -4.42
CA PHE A 142 -12.49 -7.66 -5.69
C PHE A 142 -12.65 -9.18 -5.58
N PHE A 143 -12.73 -9.71 -4.37
CA PHE A 143 -12.84 -11.14 -4.05
C PHE A 143 -14.18 -11.52 -3.42
N LEU A 144 -15.06 -10.56 -3.18
CA LEU A 144 -16.34 -10.74 -2.52
C LEU A 144 -17.49 -10.53 -3.51
N ASP A 145 -18.49 -11.40 -3.46
CA ASP A 145 -19.73 -11.23 -4.23
C ASP A 145 -20.59 -10.10 -3.64
N ASP A 146 -20.59 -9.98 -2.31
CA ASP A 146 -21.31 -8.94 -1.59
C ASP A 146 -20.32 -7.94 -0.97
N VAL A 147 -20.39 -6.69 -1.38
CA VAL A 147 -19.52 -5.62 -0.89
C VAL A 147 -20.21 -4.85 0.24
N ASN A 148 -19.58 -4.84 1.41
CA ASN A 148 -20.01 -4.00 2.52
C ASN A 148 -19.61 -2.54 2.27
N LEU A 149 -20.59 -1.68 2.02
CA LEU A 149 -20.33 -0.26 1.85
C LEU A 149 -20.04 0.41 3.20
N ASP A 150 -19.04 1.28 3.23
CA ASP A 150 -18.75 2.09 4.41
C ASP A 150 -19.96 2.94 4.80
N PRO A 151 -20.47 2.88 6.05
CA PRO A 151 -21.67 3.60 6.46
C PRO A 151 -21.56 5.12 6.30
N ARG A 152 -20.35 5.70 6.47
CA ARG A 152 -20.11 7.14 6.29
C ARG A 152 -20.14 7.51 4.81
N ALA A 153 -19.62 6.63 3.94
CA ALA A 153 -19.68 6.82 2.50
C ALA A 153 -21.14 6.72 2.01
N GLN A 154 -21.90 5.75 2.52
CA GLN A 154 -23.35 5.65 2.23
C GLN A 154 -24.08 6.92 2.65
N GLU A 155 -23.90 7.36 3.89
CA GLU A 155 -24.54 8.57 4.39
C GLU A 155 -24.14 9.82 3.60
N LYS A 156 -22.91 9.91 3.14
CA LYS A 156 -22.40 11.09 2.44
C LYS A 156 -22.80 11.12 0.96
N TYR A 157 -22.74 9.98 0.26
CA TYR A 157 -22.82 9.93 -1.20
C TYR A 157 -24.08 9.24 -1.73
N LEU A 158 -24.76 8.40 -0.92
CA LEU A 158 -25.94 7.64 -1.31
C LEU A 158 -27.18 8.05 -0.52
N LYS A 159 -27.28 9.34 -0.16
CA LYS A 159 -28.46 9.87 0.57
C LYS A 159 -29.74 9.83 -0.24
N GLN A 160 -29.66 9.94 -1.54
CA GLN A 160 -30.77 9.87 -2.47
C GLN A 160 -30.77 8.53 -3.20
N ASP A 161 -31.92 8.15 -3.72
CA ASP A 161 -32.07 6.94 -4.51
C ASP A 161 -31.51 7.15 -5.92
N PHE A 162 -30.43 6.46 -6.23
CA PHE A 162 -29.78 6.44 -7.54
C PHE A 162 -30.09 5.17 -8.35
N SER A 163 -31.13 4.41 -7.97
CA SER A 163 -31.44 3.12 -8.60
C SER A 163 -31.65 3.21 -10.10
N LYS A 164 -32.24 4.32 -10.57
CA LYS A 164 -32.46 4.55 -12.01
C LYS A 164 -31.16 4.82 -12.75
N GLU A 165 -30.31 5.66 -12.20
CA GLU A 165 -29.03 6.03 -12.77
C GLU A 165 -28.09 4.82 -12.84
N PHE A 166 -28.06 4.02 -11.77
CA PHE A 166 -27.28 2.77 -11.77
C PHE A 166 -27.84 1.74 -12.75
N SER A 167 -29.16 1.58 -12.85
CA SER A 167 -29.78 0.66 -13.83
C SER A 167 -29.43 1.05 -15.26
N LEU A 168 -29.51 2.35 -15.60
CA LEU A 168 -29.10 2.86 -16.90
C LEU A 168 -27.61 2.66 -17.18
N PHE A 169 -26.76 2.79 -16.16
CA PHE A 169 -25.33 2.57 -16.31
C PHE A 169 -25.02 1.10 -16.54
N ILE A 170 -25.65 0.20 -15.80
CA ILE A 170 -25.52 -1.26 -15.98
C ILE A 170 -25.92 -1.65 -17.41
N GLU A 171 -27.08 -1.22 -17.88
CA GLU A 171 -27.56 -1.49 -19.24
C GLU A 171 -26.54 -1.03 -20.30
N ARG A 172 -25.94 0.15 -20.10
CA ARG A 172 -24.91 0.64 -21.02
C ARG A 172 -23.62 -0.17 -20.97
N LEU A 173 -23.20 -0.62 -19.79
CA LEU A 173 -22.02 -1.46 -19.61
C LEU A 173 -22.22 -2.83 -20.27
N GLU A 174 -23.42 -3.43 -20.16
CA GLU A 174 -23.77 -4.69 -20.80
C GLU A 174 -23.80 -4.56 -22.34
N GLY A 175 -24.17 -3.39 -22.86
CA GLY A 175 -24.19 -3.09 -24.28
C GLY A 175 -22.83 -2.75 -24.90
N LEU A 176 -21.73 -2.68 -24.12
CA LEU A 176 -20.43 -2.35 -24.64
C LEU A 176 -19.88 -3.47 -25.54
N LYS A 177 -19.45 -3.11 -26.77
CA LYS A 177 -18.77 -4.04 -27.67
C LYS A 177 -17.39 -4.48 -27.19
N SER A 178 -16.75 -3.62 -26.39
CA SER A 178 -15.42 -3.86 -25.82
C SER A 178 -15.39 -3.29 -24.40
N PHE A 179 -15.12 -4.16 -23.43
CA PHE A 179 -15.08 -3.78 -22.01
C PHE A 179 -13.64 -3.35 -21.68
N ASN A 180 -13.36 -2.06 -21.85
CA ASN A 180 -12.07 -1.45 -21.57
C ASN A 180 -12.23 -0.05 -20.95
N ILE A 181 -11.14 0.51 -20.44
CA ILE A 181 -11.14 1.78 -19.69
C ILE A 181 -11.80 2.90 -20.51
N VAL A 182 -11.46 3.02 -21.80
CA VAL A 182 -11.95 4.10 -22.66
C VAL A 182 -13.47 3.99 -22.85
N SER A 183 -13.95 2.80 -23.25
CA SER A 183 -15.38 2.56 -23.49
C SER A 183 -16.23 2.74 -22.22
N ILE A 184 -15.72 2.31 -21.08
CA ILE A 184 -16.38 2.48 -19.78
C ILE A 184 -16.45 3.97 -19.41
N GLU A 185 -15.33 4.70 -19.55
CA GLU A 185 -15.29 6.12 -19.22
C GLU A 185 -16.19 6.95 -20.13
N GLU A 186 -16.19 6.69 -21.44
CA GLU A 186 -17.07 7.36 -22.40
C GLU A 186 -18.54 7.10 -22.08
N SER A 187 -18.90 5.85 -21.79
CA SER A 187 -20.26 5.47 -21.38
C SER A 187 -20.71 6.21 -20.14
N PHE A 188 -19.84 6.26 -19.10
CA PHE A 188 -20.12 6.97 -17.86
C PHE A 188 -20.30 8.47 -18.09
N ARG A 189 -19.34 9.11 -18.79
CA ARG A 189 -19.39 10.57 -19.07
C ARG A 189 -20.62 10.95 -19.89
N SER A 190 -20.97 10.11 -20.88
CA SER A 190 -22.18 10.30 -21.67
C SER A 190 -23.45 10.21 -20.81
N LEU A 191 -23.51 9.26 -19.87
CA LEU A 191 -24.63 9.13 -18.94
C LEU A 191 -24.74 10.36 -18.04
N VAL A 192 -23.65 10.79 -17.42
CA VAL A 192 -23.63 11.97 -16.56
C VAL A 192 -24.10 13.22 -17.32
N SER A 193 -23.66 13.41 -18.57
CA SER A 193 -24.09 14.53 -19.41
C SER A 193 -25.55 14.48 -19.80
N GLN A 194 -26.17 13.30 -19.84
CA GLN A 194 -27.59 13.12 -20.14
C GLN A 194 -28.48 13.40 -18.92
N LEU A 195 -27.97 13.09 -17.74
CA LEU A 195 -28.74 13.23 -16.48
C LEU A 195 -28.64 14.65 -15.89
N GLY A 196 -27.69 15.49 -16.33
CA GLY A 196 -27.47 16.85 -15.89
C GLY A 196 -26.50 16.92 -14.75
#